data_7cf39019c0331143843aaa915cab724d
#
_entry.id   7cf39019c0331143843aaa915cab724d
#
_cell.length_a   1.000
_cell.length_b   1.000
_cell.length_c   1.000
_cell.angle_alpha   90.00
_cell.angle_beta   90.00
_cell.angle_gamma   90.00
#
_symmetry.space_group_name_H-M   'P 1'
#
loop_
_entity.id
_entity.type
_entity.pdbx_description
1 polymer ?
#
loop_
_entity_poly.entity_id
_entity_poly.type
_entity_poly.pdbx_seq_one_letter_code
_entity_poly.pdbx_strand_id
1 'polypeptide(L)'
;MTVNDQARAVLEKLAGAPALEKSTVFEARQAQWGFLAFQGAPEPVARIAHLFVPGPTADLPARIYYPEGDGPFPAIVFLHGSGWVTCNLDIYDVALRALANATGHAVFAVNYQKAPEHPFPVPLDDSCAATAWLFEHAASVDVDPARIGVMGDSAGGNLAAAVALKARDRLAFQVLVVPALDVDFTTRSYVDHANGYALSTEAMRWFWAHYLGSSPVSELAAPLRAAVDGLPPAFVAIAGHDPVRDDGERYAAKLAAAGVPVRLREFDGTIHPFVLMDGVLDEYRVLLGELRTWLGEL
;
A
#
# COMPACT_ATOMS: atom_id res chain seq x y z
N MET A 1 8.48 20.99 10.49
CA MET A 1 8.17 20.07 11.61
C MET A 1 9.38 19.18 11.83
N THR A 2 9.55 18.59 13.02
CA THR A 2 10.66 17.68 13.32
C THR A 2 10.12 16.26 13.40
N VAL A 3 10.90 15.26 12.99
CA VAL A 3 10.55 13.85 13.23
C VAL A 3 10.34 13.61 14.72
N ASN A 4 9.40 12.73 15.07
CA ASN A 4 9.20 12.32 16.46
C ASN A 4 10.38 11.45 16.95
N ASP A 5 10.42 11.18 18.24
CA ASP A 5 11.56 10.48 18.85
C ASP A 5 11.67 9.02 18.37
N GLN A 6 10.55 8.35 18.11
CA GLN A 6 10.54 6.97 17.58
C GLN A 6 11.10 6.94 16.16
N ALA A 7 10.61 7.82 15.26
CA ALA A 7 11.12 7.91 13.89
C ALA A 7 12.61 8.29 13.87
N ARG A 8 13.07 9.18 14.76
CA ARG A 8 14.49 9.53 14.90
C ARG A 8 15.33 8.31 15.26
N ALA A 9 14.89 7.52 16.24
CA ALA A 9 15.59 6.30 16.63
C ALA A 9 15.67 5.26 15.49
N VAL A 10 14.64 5.18 14.65
CA VAL A 10 14.67 4.35 13.44
C VAL A 10 15.69 4.88 12.44
N LEU A 11 15.67 6.18 12.16
CA LEU A 11 16.61 6.81 11.22
C LEU A 11 18.07 6.64 11.65
N GLU A 12 18.35 6.72 12.96
CA GLU A 12 19.69 6.45 13.52
C GLU A 12 20.13 5.01 13.26
N LYS A 13 19.23 4.02 13.38
CA LYS A 13 19.53 2.61 13.07
C LYS A 13 19.73 2.35 11.57
N LEU A 14 19.06 3.11 10.72
CA LEU A 14 19.21 3.03 9.26
C LEU A 14 20.42 3.83 8.76
N ALA A 15 21.04 4.66 9.59
CA ALA A 15 22.19 5.46 9.21
C ALA A 15 23.36 4.59 8.73
N GLY A 16 23.91 4.91 7.56
CA GLY A 16 25.00 4.15 6.95
C GLY A 16 24.58 2.93 6.13
N ALA A 17 23.28 2.62 6.05
CA ALA A 17 22.81 1.62 5.09
C ALA A 17 23.12 2.05 3.65
N PRO A 18 23.44 1.09 2.74
CA PRO A 18 23.65 1.41 1.33
C PRO A 18 22.42 2.11 0.72
N ALA A 19 22.65 3.11 -0.11
CA ALA A 19 21.58 3.78 -0.82
C ALA A 19 20.92 2.80 -1.81
N LEU A 20 19.60 2.67 -1.73
CA LEU A 20 18.83 1.68 -2.49
C LEU A 20 19.05 1.86 -4.00
N GLU A 21 19.07 3.07 -4.49
CA GLU A 21 19.26 3.40 -5.91
C GLU A 21 20.65 3.06 -6.46
N LYS A 22 21.59 2.68 -5.59
CA LYS A 22 22.92 2.20 -5.96
C LYS A 22 23.04 0.68 -5.88
N SER A 23 21.98 0.02 -5.43
CA SER A 23 21.92 -1.43 -5.29
C SER A 23 21.45 -2.10 -6.58
N THR A 24 21.86 -3.33 -6.79
CA THR A 24 21.18 -4.21 -7.74
C THR A 24 19.78 -4.56 -7.25
N VAL A 25 18.89 -4.98 -8.14
CA VAL A 25 17.54 -5.44 -7.75
C VAL A 25 17.59 -6.57 -6.73
N PHE A 26 18.55 -7.49 -6.89
CA PHE A 26 18.76 -8.59 -5.94
C PHE A 26 19.11 -8.07 -4.53
N GLU A 27 20.10 -7.19 -4.43
CA GLU A 27 20.51 -6.59 -3.16
C GLU A 27 19.38 -5.79 -2.52
N ALA A 28 18.64 -4.99 -3.32
CA ALA A 28 17.49 -4.26 -2.86
C ALA A 28 16.41 -5.17 -2.28
N ARG A 29 16.12 -6.32 -2.93
CA ARG A 29 15.17 -7.34 -2.42
C ARG A 29 15.66 -7.98 -1.12
N GLN A 30 16.98 -8.27 -1.02
CA GLN A 30 17.55 -8.82 0.21
C GLN A 30 17.48 -7.83 1.37
N ALA A 31 17.74 -6.56 1.12
CA ALA A 31 17.71 -5.51 2.16
C ALA A 31 16.33 -5.36 2.81
N GLN A 32 15.23 -5.66 2.09
CA GLN A 32 13.88 -5.54 2.64
C GLN A 32 13.60 -6.49 3.83
N TRP A 33 14.29 -7.61 3.90
CA TRP A 33 14.18 -8.50 5.06
C TRP A 33 14.64 -7.83 6.36
N GLY A 34 15.42 -6.75 6.28
CA GLY A 34 15.79 -5.92 7.41
C GLY A 34 14.60 -5.27 8.13
N PHE A 35 13.46 -5.08 7.46
CA PHE A 35 12.25 -4.55 8.09
C PHE A 35 11.71 -5.45 9.20
N LEU A 36 11.94 -6.75 9.16
CA LEU A 36 11.52 -7.66 10.24
C LEU A 36 12.08 -7.27 11.62
N ALA A 37 13.24 -6.59 11.67
CA ALA A 37 13.83 -6.11 12.91
C ALA A 37 13.07 -4.91 13.53
N PHE A 38 12.18 -4.28 12.78
CA PHE A 38 11.37 -3.14 13.22
C PHE A 38 9.90 -3.51 13.49
N GLN A 39 9.53 -4.75 13.19
CA GLN A 39 8.17 -5.25 13.39
C GLN A 39 7.97 -5.79 14.80
N GLY A 40 6.73 -5.75 15.26
CA GLY A 40 6.30 -6.40 16.49
C GLY A 40 6.14 -7.91 16.33
N ALA A 41 5.67 -8.56 17.40
CA ALA A 41 5.29 -9.97 17.31
C ALA A 41 4.03 -10.14 16.44
N PRO A 42 3.97 -11.18 15.59
CA PRO A 42 2.78 -11.44 14.79
C PRO A 42 1.57 -11.76 15.68
N GLU A 43 0.49 -11.04 15.49
CA GLU A 43 -0.77 -11.30 16.20
C GLU A 43 -1.38 -12.62 15.73
N PRO A 44 -2.00 -13.42 16.63
CA PRO A 44 -2.80 -14.54 16.19
C PRO A 44 -4.03 -14.04 15.42
N VAL A 45 -4.42 -14.77 14.37
CA VAL A 45 -5.67 -14.58 13.62
C VAL A 45 -6.41 -15.90 13.58
N ALA A 46 -7.73 -15.89 13.36
CA ALA A 46 -8.52 -17.12 13.38
C ALA A 46 -8.04 -18.16 12.36
N ARG A 47 -7.67 -17.69 11.16
CA ARG A 47 -7.22 -18.57 10.06
C ARG A 47 -6.39 -17.78 9.04
N ILE A 48 -5.43 -18.45 8.41
CA ILE A 48 -4.77 -17.98 7.20
C ILE A 48 -4.99 -19.02 6.10
N ALA A 49 -5.58 -18.59 4.99
CA ALA A 49 -5.68 -19.43 3.79
C ALA A 49 -4.58 -19.04 2.80
N HIS A 50 -3.86 -20.02 2.28
CA HIS A 50 -2.87 -19.84 1.22
C HIS A 50 -3.49 -20.28 -0.11
N LEU A 51 -3.40 -19.44 -1.12
CA LEU A 51 -4.07 -19.59 -2.40
C LEU A 51 -3.11 -19.34 -3.55
N PHE A 52 -3.44 -19.90 -4.71
CA PHE A 52 -2.97 -19.44 -6.00
C PHE A 52 -4.17 -18.93 -6.78
N VAL A 53 -4.09 -17.68 -7.24
CA VAL A 53 -5.15 -17.01 -7.96
C VAL A 53 -4.71 -16.85 -9.41
N PRO A 54 -5.54 -17.24 -10.40
CA PRO A 54 -5.20 -17.05 -11.80
C PRO A 54 -4.95 -15.58 -12.12
N GLY A 55 -3.73 -15.25 -12.56
CA GLY A 55 -3.37 -13.94 -13.10
C GLY A 55 -3.33 -13.97 -14.63
N PRO A 56 -3.13 -12.82 -15.29
CA PRO A 56 -3.11 -12.74 -16.75
C PRO A 56 -1.97 -13.54 -17.41
N THR A 57 -0.85 -13.69 -16.71
CA THR A 57 0.38 -14.32 -17.26
C THR A 57 0.93 -15.44 -16.39
N ALA A 58 0.52 -15.51 -15.12
CA ALA A 58 0.95 -16.53 -14.17
C ALA A 58 -0.06 -16.67 -13.03
N ASP A 59 -0.05 -17.80 -12.31
CA ASP A 59 -0.76 -17.93 -11.05
C ASP A 59 -0.09 -17.07 -9.98
N LEU A 60 -0.90 -16.28 -9.25
CA LEU A 60 -0.44 -15.33 -8.25
C LEU A 60 -0.57 -15.94 -6.86
N PRO A 61 0.54 -16.07 -6.09
CA PRO A 61 0.45 -16.42 -4.69
C PRO A 61 -0.36 -15.37 -3.92
N ALA A 62 -1.32 -15.82 -3.12
CA ALA A 62 -2.14 -14.94 -2.29
C ALA A 62 -2.38 -15.55 -0.91
N ARG A 63 -2.74 -14.72 0.06
CA ARG A 63 -3.16 -15.12 1.40
C ARG A 63 -4.43 -14.41 1.79
N ILE A 64 -5.31 -15.11 2.52
CA ILE A 64 -6.43 -14.46 3.20
C ILE A 64 -6.21 -14.62 4.70
N TYR A 65 -6.14 -13.51 5.40
CA TYR A 65 -6.08 -13.45 6.86
C TYR A 65 -7.49 -13.18 7.38
N TYR A 66 -8.02 -14.11 8.16
CA TYR A 66 -9.37 -13.98 8.71
C TYR A 66 -9.29 -13.54 10.17
N PRO A 67 -10.02 -12.47 10.54
CA PRO A 67 -10.19 -12.09 11.94
C PRO A 67 -11.05 -13.13 12.69
N GLU A 68 -11.13 -13.02 14.02
CA GLU A 68 -12.11 -13.78 14.81
C GLU A 68 -13.54 -13.35 14.44
N GLY A 69 -14.48 -14.29 14.49
CA GLY A 69 -15.90 -14.08 14.22
C GLY A 69 -16.46 -15.03 13.18
N ASP A 70 -17.73 -14.78 12.85
CA ASP A 70 -18.46 -15.56 11.85
C ASP A 70 -18.59 -14.77 10.54
N GLY A 71 -18.37 -15.44 9.41
CA GLY A 71 -18.54 -14.86 8.07
C GLY A 71 -20.02 -14.78 7.63
N PRO A 72 -20.33 -14.28 6.43
CA PRO A 72 -19.33 -13.78 5.47
C PRO A 72 -18.69 -12.45 5.90
N PHE A 73 -17.37 -12.39 5.85
CA PHE A 73 -16.60 -11.22 6.29
C PHE A 73 -16.63 -10.09 5.25
N PRO A 74 -16.62 -8.80 5.66
CA PRO A 74 -16.15 -7.74 4.79
C PRO A 74 -14.69 -8.00 4.43
N ALA A 75 -14.21 -7.49 3.30
CA ALA A 75 -12.85 -7.79 2.88
C ALA A 75 -12.07 -6.57 2.37
N ILE A 76 -10.75 -6.65 2.57
CA ILE A 76 -9.77 -5.73 2.04
C ILE A 76 -8.88 -6.49 1.06
N VAL A 77 -8.89 -6.10 -0.23
CA VAL A 77 -7.83 -6.50 -1.17
C VAL A 77 -6.60 -5.67 -0.83
N PHE A 78 -5.55 -6.30 -0.33
CA PHE A 78 -4.33 -5.61 0.07
C PHE A 78 -3.22 -5.79 -0.97
N LEU A 79 -2.70 -4.67 -1.45
CA LEU A 79 -1.60 -4.57 -2.40
C LEU A 79 -0.39 -3.97 -1.68
N HIS A 80 0.65 -4.77 -1.53
CA HIS A 80 1.81 -4.37 -0.74
C HIS A 80 2.69 -3.33 -1.43
N GLY A 81 3.36 -2.50 -0.64
CA GLY A 81 4.31 -1.49 -1.10
C GLY A 81 5.66 -2.03 -1.57
N SER A 82 6.66 -1.17 -1.51
CA SER A 82 8.07 -1.40 -1.85
C SER A 82 8.43 -1.23 -3.31
N GLY A 83 7.91 -0.13 -3.89
CA GLY A 83 8.34 0.39 -5.18
C GLY A 83 8.06 -0.54 -6.37
N TRP A 84 7.07 -1.43 -6.29
CA TRP A 84 6.73 -2.43 -7.32
C TRP A 84 7.85 -3.45 -7.64
N VAL A 85 9.01 -3.33 -6.98
CA VAL A 85 10.24 -4.11 -7.28
C VAL A 85 10.57 -5.10 -6.19
N THR A 86 10.30 -4.73 -4.93
CA THR A 86 10.76 -5.48 -3.76
C THR A 86 9.61 -5.99 -2.89
N CYS A 87 9.92 -6.56 -1.72
CA CYS A 87 8.98 -7.16 -0.78
C CYS A 87 8.15 -8.34 -1.29
N ASN A 88 7.43 -8.92 -0.35
CA ASN A 88 6.53 -10.05 -0.53
C ASN A 88 5.57 -10.17 0.68
N LEU A 89 4.68 -11.16 0.66
CA LEU A 89 3.70 -11.38 1.72
C LEU A 89 4.31 -11.80 3.07
N ASP A 90 5.53 -12.35 3.09
CA ASP A 90 6.17 -12.76 4.35
C ASP A 90 6.67 -11.53 5.13
N ILE A 91 7.16 -10.51 4.42
CA ILE A 91 7.57 -9.25 5.04
C ILE A 91 6.36 -8.46 5.58
N TYR A 92 5.20 -8.60 4.95
CA TYR A 92 3.95 -7.95 5.36
C TYR A 92 3.11 -8.74 6.36
N ASP A 93 3.48 -10.00 6.70
CA ASP A 93 2.64 -10.90 7.51
C ASP A 93 2.18 -10.28 8.84
N VAL A 94 3.09 -9.62 9.56
CA VAL A 94 2.77 -8.95 10.85
C VAL A 94 1.73 -7.85 10.65
N ALA A 95 1.96 -6.96 9.68
CA ALA A 95 1.06 -5.84 9.41
C ALA A 95 -0.33 -6.31 8.95
N LEU A 96 -0.39 -7.38 8.13
CA LEU A 96 -1.65 -7.90 7.60
C LEU A 96 -2.50 -8.60 8.68
N ARG A 97 -1.87 -9.28 9.63
CA ARG A 97 -2.57 -9.85 10.80
C ARG A 97 -3.17 -8.76 11.67
N ALA A 98 -2.39 -7.74 11.98
CA ALA A 98 -2.86 -6.59 12.76
C ALA A 98 -4.01 -5.85 12.05
N LEU A 99 -3.94 -5.69 10.72
CA LEU A 99 -5.00 -5.09 9.91
C LEU A 99 -6.30 -5.92 9.99
N ALA A 100 -6.22 -7.23 9.82
CA ALA A 100 -7.39 -8.11 9.90
C ALA A 100 -8.08 -8.02 11.28
N ASN A 101 -7.30 -8.14 12.35
CA ASN A 101 -7.82 -8.09 13.72
C ASN A 101 -8.41 -6.71 14.05
N ALA A 102 -7.72 -5.62 13.71
CA ALA A 102 -8.16 -4.28 14.05
C ALA A 102 -9.44 -3.89 13.32
N THR A 103 -9.59 -4.27 12.06
CA THR A 103 -10.72 -3.84 11.22
C THR A 103 -11.89 -4.82 11.19
N GLY A 104 -11.68 -6.07 11.59
CA GLY A 104 -12.67 -7.15 11.45
C GLY A 104 -12.93 -7.55 10.00
N HIS A 105 -12.03 -7.21 9.07
CA HIS A 105 -12.11 -7.57 7.66
C HIS A 105 -11.22 -8.78 7.37
N ALA A 106 -11.67 -9.66 6.49
CA ALA A 106 -10.78 -10.61 5.85
C ALA A 106 -9.79 -9.84 4.95
N VAL A 107 -8.49 -10.02 5.15
CA VAL A 107 -7.46 -9.33 4.36
C VAL A 107 -6.93 -10.27 3.28
N PHE A 108 -7.34 -10.03 2.04
CA PHE A 108 -6.88 -10.76 0.86
C PHE A 108 -5.65 -10.07 0.27
N ALA A 109 -4.48 -10.57 0.59
CA ALA A 109 -3.20 -10.02 0.17
C ALA A 109 -2.64 -10.79 -1.04
N VAL A 110 -2.19 -10.06 -2.05
CA VAL A 110 -1.71 -10.60 -3.33
C VAL A 110 -0.23 -10.32 -3.52
N ASN A 111 0.53 -11.36 -3.89
CA ASN A 111 1.92 -11.22 -4.29
C ASN A 111 2.03 -11.04 -5.80
N TYR A 112 1.69 -9.85 -6.29
CA TYR A 112 1.73 -9.51 -7.71
C TYR A 112 3.14 -9.65 -8.28
N GLN A 113 3.26 -9.89 -9.60
CA GLN A 113 4.54 -9.97 -10.32
C GLN A 113 5.25 -8.60 -10.30
N LYS A 114 6.56 -8.60 -10.16
CA LYS A 114 7.35 -7.40 -9.85
C LYS A 114 8.25 -6.97 -10.99
N ALA A 115 8.42 -5.67 -11.10
CA ALA A 115 9.45 -5.07 -11.93
C ALA A 115 10.87 -5.38 -11.39
N PRO A 116 11.91 -5.36 -12.21
CA PRO A 116 11.89 -5.08 -13.66
C PRO A 116 11.52 -6.27 -14.53
N GLU A 117 11.40 -7.48 -13.97
CA GLU A 117 11.06 -8.69 -14.74
C GLU A 117 9.66 -8.57 -15.36
N HIS A 118 8.75 -7.92 -14.65
CA HIS A 118 7.37 -7.68 -15.04
C HIS A 118 7.02 -6.19 -14.81
N PRO A 119 7.40 -5.30 -15.74
CA PRO A 119 7.13 -3.87 -15.61
C PRO A 119 5.64 -3.56 -15.84
N PHE A 120 5.26 -2.30 -15.66
CA PHE A 120 3.92 -1.80 -16.00
C PHE A 120 3.51 -2.21 -17.43
N PRO A 121 2.29 -2.74 -17.66
CA PRO A 121 1.18 -2.77 -16.71
C PRO A 121 1.04 -4.06 -15.87
N VAL A 122 1.98 -5.02 -15.92
CA VAL A 122 1.80 -6.36 -15.34
C VAL A 122 1.42 -6.34 -13.85
N PRO A 123 2.09 -5.57 -12.93
CA PRO A 123 1.69 -5.53 -11.53
C PRO A 123 0.25 -5.02 -11.33
N LEU A 124 -0.20 -4.09 -12.15
CA LEU A 124 -1.57 -3.59 -12.11
C LEU A 124 -2.58 -4.60 -12.65
N ASP A 125 -2.27 -5.26 -13.76
CA ASP A 125 -3.16 -6.27 -14.37
C ASP A 125 -3.34 -7.46 -13.42
N ASP A 126 -2.27 -7.90 -12.74
CA ASP A 126 -2.33 -8.90 -11.67
C ASP A 126 -3.24 -8.44 -10.53
N SER A 127 -3.06 -7.21 -10.07
CA SER A 127 -3.88 -6.64 -8.98
C SER A 127 -5.36 -6.56 -9.35
N CYS A 128 -5.66 -6.20 -10.59
CA CYS A 128 -7.03 -6.18 -11.10
C CYS A 128 -7.61 -7.59 -11.23
N ALA A 129 -6.84 -8.55 -11.76
CA ALA A 129 -7.27 -9.93 -11.90
C ALA A 129 -7.57 -10.57 -10.53
N ALA A 130 -6.69 -10.37 -9.55
CA ALA A 130 -6.90 -10.86 -8.19
C ALA A 130 -8.12 -10.21 -7.52
N THR A 131 -8.34 -8.92 -7.74
CA THR A 131 -9.53 -8.22 -7.24
C THR A 131 -10.80 -8.78 -7.88
N ALA A 132 -10.81 -8.99 -9.18
CA ALA A 132 -11.93 -9.59 -9.90
C ALA A 132 -12.21 -11.02 -9.41
N TRP A 133 -11.16 -11.82 -9.23
CA TRP A 133 -11.24 -13.17 -8.68
C TRP A 133 -11.92 -13.19 -7.31
N LEU A 134 -11.55 -12.28 -6.39
CA LEU A 134 -12.19 -12.22 -5.07
C LEU A 134 -13.70 -11.94 -5.17
N PHE A 135 -14.12 -11.04 -6.05
CA PHE A 135 -15.54 -10.79 -6.28
C PHE A 135 -16.30 -12.02 -6.82
N GLU A 136 -15.67 -12.77 -7.71
CA GLU A 136 -16.28 -13.95 -8.33
C GLU A 136 -16.34 -15.14 -7.38
N HIS A 137 -15.39 -15.25 -6.45
CA HIS A 137 -15.24 -16.39 -5.55
C HIS A 137 -15.58 -16.04 -4.08
N ALA A 138 -16.13 -14.85 -3.82
CA ALA A 138 -16.38 -14.33 -2.48
C ALA A 138 -17.07 -15.36 -1.56
N ALA A 139 -18.15 -15.99 -2.03
CA ALA A 139 -18.87 -17.01 -1.25
C ALA A 139 -18.02 -18.25 -0.92
N SER A 140 -17.08 -18.63 -1.80
CA SER A 140 -16.23 -19.81 -1.56
C SER A 140 -15.10 -19.56 -0.58
N VAL A 141 -14.80 -18.28 -0.31
CA VAL A 141 -13.77 -17.83 0.64
C VAL A 141 -14.38 -17.05 1.81
N ASP A 142 -15.66 -17.23 2.07
CA ASP A 142 -16.37 -16.68 3.22
C ASP A 142 -16.31 -15.13 3.31
N VAL A 143 -16.42 -14.45 2.15
CA VAL A 143 -16.39 -13.00 1.98
C VAL A 143 -17.73 -12.49 1.48
N ASP A 144 -18.14 -11.32 1.98
CA ASP A 144 -19.31 -10.58 1.49
C ASP A 144 -18.91 -9.71 0.28
N PRO A 145 -19.39 -10.03 -0.95
CA PRO A 145 -19.01 -9.28 -2.13
C PRO A 145 -19.50 -7.82 -2.16
N ALA A 146 -20.50 -7.47 -1.33
CA ALA A 146 -20.98 -6.09 -1.22
C ALA A 146 -20.07 -5.19 -0.37
N ARG A 147 -19.15 -5.79 0.40
CA ARG A 147 -18.27 -5.11 1.35
C ARG A 147 -16.79 -5.36 1.05
N ILE A 148 -16.39 -5.38 -0.23
CA ILE A 148 -15.00 -5.50 -0.65
C ILE A 148 -14.44 -4.11 -0.97
N GLY A 149 -13.35 -3.74 -0.28
CA GLY A 149 -12.57 -2.55 -0.61
C GLY A 149 -11.14 -2.90 -1.02
N VAL A 150 -10.40 -1.91 -1.46
CA VAL A 150 -8.98 -2.04 -1.82
C VAL A 150 -8.12 -1.19 -0.89
N MET A 151 -6.97 -1.70 -0.49
CA MET A 151 -5.98 -0.99 0.32
C MET A 151 -4.58 -1.28 -0.20
N GLY A 152 -3.70 -0.29 -0.08
CA GLY A 152 -2.28 -0.49 -0.30
C GLY A 152 -1.45 0.66 0.25
N ASP A 153 -0.16 0.39 0.44
CA ASP A 153 0.80 1.37 0.90
C ASP A 153 1.85 1.66 -0.18
N SER A 154 2.29 2.92 -0.29
CA SER A 154 3.36 3.32 -1.22
C SER A 154 3.05 2.93 -2.67
N ALA A 155 3.86 2.11 -3.30
CA ALA A 155 3.61 1.49 -4.61
C ALA A 155 2.32 0.67 -4.63
N GLY A 156 1.98 -0.02 -3.53
CA GLY A 156 0.69 -0.70 -3.37
C GLY A 156 -0.47 0.28 -3.27
N GLY A 157 -0.27 1.46 -2.68
CA GLY A 157 -1.23 2.56 -2.70
C GLY A 157 -1.48 3.09 -4.11
N ASN A 158 -0.45 3.14 -4.95
CA ASN A 158 -0.59 3.42 -6.38
C ASN A 158 -1.46 2.36 -7.08
N LEU A 159 -1.13 1.08 -6.89
CA LEU A 159 -1.90 -0.02 -7.47
C LEU A 159 -3.36 -0.01 -6.96
N ALA A 160 -3.58 0.28 -5.67
CA ALA A 160 -4.93 0.38 -5.10
C ALA A 160 -5.75 1.51 -5.74
N ALA A 161 -5.15 2.68 -5.94
CA ALA A 161 -5.79 3.79 -6.64
C ALA A 161 -6.11 3.44 -8.11
N ALA A 162 -5.18 2.76 -8.81
CA ALA A 162 -5.39 2.33 -10.18
C ALA A 162 -6.47 1.22 -10.31
N VAL A 163 -6.53 0.28 -9.35
CA VAL A 163 -7.61 -0.71 -9.25
C VAL A 163 -8.95 -0.01 -8.99
N ALA A 164 -8.98 1.00 -8.11
CA ALA A 164 -10.20 1.78 -7.87
C ALA A 164 -10.69 2.51 -9.12
N LEU A 165 -9.79 3.02 -9.98
CA LEU A 165 -10.16 3.59 -11.27
C LEU A 165 -10.81 2.56 -12.22
N LYS A 166 -10.35 1.30 -12.22
CA LYS A 166 -10.84 0.23 -13.10
C LYS A 166 -12.09 -0.48 -12.56
N ALA A 167 -12.27 -0.53 -11.25
CA ALA A 167 -13.35 -1.27 -10.56
C ALA A 167 -14.28 -0.36 -9.73
N ARG A 168 -14.39 0.92 -10.09
CA ARG A 168 -15.07 1.97 -9.29
C ARG A 168 -16.50 1.61 -8.85
N ASP A 169 -17.26 0.94 -9.70
CA ASP A 169 -18.66 0.60 -9.43
C ASP A 169 -18.83 -0.66 -8.56
N ARG A 170 -17.73 -1.33 -8.22
CA ARG A 170 -17.76 -2.61 -7.47
C ARG A 170 -17.14 -2.49 -6.08
N LEU A 171 -16.20 -1.56 -5.88
CA LEU A 171 -15.51 -1.40 -4.62
C LEU A 171 -16.32 -0.56 -3.63
N ALA A 172 -16.41 -1.03 -2.38
CA ALA A 172 -17.08 -0.30 -1.30
C ALA A 172 -16.24 0.89 -0.81
N PHE A 173 -14.90 0.78 -0.86
CA PHE A 173 -13.97 1.83 -0.41
C PHE A 173 -12.57 1.65 -0.98
N GLN A 174 -11.74 2.68 -0.82
CA GLN A 174 -10.29 2.63 -1.07
C GLN A 174 -9.50 3.21 0.11
N VAL A 175 -8.40 2.57 0.50
CA VAL A 175 -7.46 3.03 1.54
C VAL A 175 -6.08 3.16 0.93
N LEU A 176 -5.54 4.36 0.92
CA LEU A 176 -4.26 4.69 0.31
C LEU A 176 -3.29 5.18 1.39
N VAL A 177 -2.28 4.41 1.71
CA VAL A 177 -1.31 4.76 2.75
C VAL A 177 -0.01 5.19 2.09
N VAL A 178 0.46 6.40 2.36
CA VAL A 178 1.67 7.02 1.77
C VAL A 178 1.80 6.73 0.27
N PRO A 179 0.75 6.96 -0.54
CA PRO A 179 0.70 6.45 -1.91
C PRO A 179 1.62 7.23 -2.86
N ALA A 180 2.35 6.52 -3.75
CA ALA A 180 3.15 7.09 -4.82
C ALA A 180 2.31 7.24 -6.10
N LEU A 181 1.75 8.43 -6.38
CA LEU A 181 0.67 8.60 -7.37
C LEU A 181 1.08 9.37 -8.63
N ASP A 182 2.27 9.95 -8.68
CA ASP A 182 2.77 10.64 -9.86
C ASP A 182 4.31 10.52 -9.97
N VAL A 183 4.83 10.86 -11.15
CA VAL A 183 6.26 10.94 -11.48
C VAL A 183 6.79 12.39 -11.46
N ASP A 184 6.09 13.29 -10.79
CA ASP A 184 6.50 14.68 -10.61
C ASP A 184 7.42 14.82 -9.38
N PHE A 185 8.71 14.61 -9.58
CA PHE A 185 9.72 14.74 -8.53
C PHE A 185 10.10 16.18 -8.19
N THR A 186 9.33 17.17 -8.63
CA THR A 186 9.58 18.60 -8.38
C THR A 186 8.68 19.18 -7.29
N THR A 187 7.77 18.39 -6.73
CA THR A 187 6.94 18.81 -5.62
C THR A 187 7.76 19.17 -4.40
N ARG A 188 7.17 19.94 -3.51
CA ARG A 188 7.88 20.42 -2.31
C ARG A 188 8.35 19.27 -1.44
N SER A 189 7.51 18.23 -1.24
CA SER A 189 7.89 17.07 -0.43
C SER A 189 9.08 16.29 -1.02
N TYR A 190 9.14 16.14 -2.36
CA TYR A 190 10.28 15.52 -3.03
C TYR A 190 11.58 16.32 -2.89
N VAL A 191 11.48 17.65 -2.73
CA VAL A 191 12.64 18.53 -2.50
C VAL A 191 13.02 18.57 -1.03
N ASP A 192 12.06 18.82 -0.14
CA ASP A 192 12.29 19.02 1.30
C ASP A 192 12.72 17.71 2.00
N HIS A 193 12.22 16.56 1.52
CA HIS A 193 12.49 15.23 2.08
C HIS A 193 13.32 14.35 1.13
N ALA A 194 14.12 14.97 0.26
CA ALA A 194 14.92 14.27 -0.75
C ALA A 194 15.83 13.18 -0.17
N ASN A 195 16.34 13.38 1.04
CA ASN A 195 17.28 12.46 1.70
C ASN A 195 17.09 12.48 3.22
N GLY A 196 17.49 11.39 3.89
CA GLY A 196 17.57 11.36 5.35
C GLY A 196 16.31 10.86 6.07
N TYR A 197 15.28 10.39 5.34
CA TYR A 197 14.00 9.98 5.89
C TYR A 197 13.58 8.54 5.50
N ALA A 198 14.55 7.63 5.42
CA ALA A 198 14.41 6.22 5.03
C ALA A 198 14.09 6.01 3.53
N LEU A 199 13.20 6.80 2.94
CA LEU A 199 12.98 6.85 1.49
C LEU A 199 13.62 8.11 0.93
N SER A 200 14.34 8.00 -0.20
CA SER A 200 14.92 9.14 -0.90
C SER A 200 14.20 9.42 -2.22
N THR A 201 14.33 10.66 -2.72
CA THR A 201 13.83 11.02 -4.06
C THR A 201 14.53 10.19 -5.15
N GLU A 202 15.82 9.91 -5.00
CA GLU A 202 16.56 9.10 -5.98
C GLU A 202 16.13 7.62 -5.93
N ALA A 203 15.81 7.08 -4.75
CA ALA A 203 15.20 5.76 -4.64
C ALA A 203 13.84 5.71 -5.35
N MET A 204 13.01 6.74 -5.22
CA MET A 204 11.74 6.83 -5.95
C MET A 204 11.96 6.89 -7.47
N ARG A 205 12.94 7.65 -7.96
CA ARG A 205 13.30 7.66 -9.40
C ARG A 205 13.72 6.26 -9.89
N TRP A 206 14.52 5.56 -9.09
CA TRP A 206 14.95 4.20 -9.37
C TRP A 206 13.77 3.22 -9.45
N PHE A 207 12.84 3.28 -8.50
CA PHE A 207 11.64 2.47 -8.49
C PHE A 207 10.75 2.73 -9.71
N TRP A 208 10.47 3.98 -10.00
CA TRP A 208 9.66 4.37 -11.15
C TRP A 208 10.30 3.95 -12.48
N ALA A 209 11.62 4.06 -12.62
CA ALA A 209 12.34 3.61 -13.81
C ALA A 209 12.16 2.11 -14.05
N HIS A 210 12.26 1.29 -12.99
CA HIS A 210 12.01 -0.14 -13.09
C HIS A 210 10.54 -0.47 -13.35
N TYR A 211 9.61 0.22 -12.68
CA TYR A 211 8.17 0.00 -12.84
C TYR A 211 7.69 0.32 -14.24
N LEU A 212 8.06 1.46 -14.77
CA LEU A 212 7.65 1.87 -16.10
C LEU A 212 8.38 1.09 -17.21
N GLY A 213 9.66 0.76 -17.01
CA GLY A 213 10.48 0.19 -18.06
C GLY A 213 10.50 1.11 -19.28
N SER A 214 9.98 0.64 -20.43
CA SER A 214 9.81 1.43 -21.65
C SER A 214 8.39 2.00 -21.83
N SER A 215 7.48 1.75 -20.89
CA SER A 215 6.09 2.22 -20.98
C SER A 215 5.98 3.73 -20.76
N PRO A 216 5.13 4.43 -21.51
CA PRO A 216 4.85 5.84 -21.23
C PRO A 216 4.06 5.97 -19.92
N VAL A 217 4.19 7.13 -19.28
CA VAL A 217 3.40 7.46 -18.09
C VAL A 217 1.94 7.65 -18.50
N SER A 218 1.09 6.73 -18.11
CA SER A 218 -0.36 6.79 -18.32
C SER A 218 -1.07 7.17 -17.01
N GLU A 219 -2.37 7.47 -17.11
CA GLU A 219 -3.23 7.72 -15.94
C GLU A 219 -3.34 6.51 -15.00
N LEU A 220 -3.19 5.29 -15.52
CA LEU A 220 -3.18 4.08 -14.70
C LEU A 220 -1.83 3.81 -14.04
N ALA A 221 -0.72 4.26 -14.64
CA ALA A 221 0.58 4.22 -13.98
C ALA A 221 0.70 5.33 -12.92
N ALA A 222 0.16 6.51 -13.19
CA ALA A 222 0.17 7.70 -12.34
C ALA A 222 -1.26 8.18 -12.03
N PRO A 223 -1.98 7.56 -11.09
CA PRO A 223 -3.40 7.80 -10.82
C PRO A 223 -3.77 9.25 -10.46
N LEU A 224 -2.82 10.03 -9.98
CA LEU A 224 -3.03 11.46 -9.75
C LEU A 224 -3.43 12.22 -11.03
N ARG A 225 -3.12 11.69 -12.22
CA ARG A 225 -3.46 12.29 -13.53
C ARG A 225 -4.85 11.93 -14.03
N ALA A 226 -5.44 10.84 -13.50
CA ALA A 226 -6.72 10.31 -13.97
C ALA A 226 -7.93 11.15 -13.51
N ALA A 227 -9.06 11.04 -14.22
CA ALA A 227 -10.35 11.51 -13.73
C ALA A 227 -10.83 10.62 -12.56
N VAL A 228 -11.26 11.25 -11.46
CA VAL A 228 -11.59 10.56 -10.20
C VAL A 228 -13.08 10.61 -9.85
N ASP A 229 -13.91 11.09 -10.76
CA ASP A 229 -15.37 11.18 -10.56
C ASP A 229 -15.97 9.78 -10.32
N GLY A 230 -16.86 9.68 -9.34
CA GLY A 230 -17.54 8.43 -9.00
C GLY A 230 -16.67 7.33 -8.42
N LEU A 231 -15.45 7.64 -7.96
CA LEU A 231 -14.65 6.69 -7.20
C LEU A 231 -15.28 6.38 -5.83
N PRO A 232 -15.02 5.19 -5.26
CA PRO A 232 -15.52 4.84 -3.93
C PRO A 232 -14.93 5.76 -2.85
N PRO A 233 -15.61 5.89 -1.68
CA PRO A 233 -15.10 6.61 -0.53
C PRO A 233 -13.65 6.27 -0.23
N ALA A 234 -12.84 7.26 0.12
CA ALA A 234 -11.40 7.11 0.28
C ALA A 234 -10.92 7.48 1.68
N PHE A 235 -9.97 6.71 2.20
CA PHE A 235 -9.10 7.09 3.31
C PHE A 235 -7.68 7.24 2.79
N VAL A 236 -7.09 8.43 2.92
CA VAL A 236 -5.72 8.70 2.49
C VAL A 236 -4.88 9.03 3.73
N ALA A 237 -3.86 8.22 4.00
CA ALA A 237 -2.91 8.47 5.07
C ALA A 237 -1.57 8.92 4.48
N ILE A 238 -1.00 10.00 5.02
CA ILE A 238 0.30 10.54 4.59
C ILE A 238 1.25 10.67 5.79
N ALA A 239 2.54 10.57 5.54
CA ALA A 239 3.58 10.77 6.54
C ALA A 239 4.21 12.16 6.34
N GLY A 240 4.45 12.87 7.45
CA GLY A 240 4.95 14.25 7.40
C GLY A 240 6.36 14.39 6.81
N HIS A 241 7.21 13.36 6.98
CA HIS A 241 8.59 13.34 6.50
C HIS A 241 8.77 12.29 5.40
N ASP A 242 8.12 12.53 4.26
CA ASP A 242 8.02 11.58 3.16
C ASP A 242 8.09 12.30 1.80
N PRO A 243 8.96 11.86 0.88
CA PRO A 243 8.99 12.43 -0.47
C PRO A 243 7.64 12.39 -1.20
N VAL A 244 6.83 11.33 -1.00
CA VAL A 244 5.53 11.17 -1.67
C VAL A 244 4.36 11.81 -0.91
N ARG A 245 4.61 12.58 0.16
CA ARG A 245 3.55 13.23 0.94
C ARG A 245 2.60 14.05 0.07
N ASP A 246 3.15 14.89 -0.79
CA ASP A 246 2.37 15.80 -1.65
C ASP A 246 1.53 15.03 -2.69
N ASP A 247 1.91 13.81 -3.08
CA ASP A 247 1.10 12.95 -3.96
C ASP A 247 -0.23 12.60 -3.28
N GLY A 248 -0.16 12.13 -2.02
CA GLY A 248 -1.35 11.79 -1.23
C GLY A 248 -2.23 13.00 -0.94
N GLU A 249 -1.64 14.13 -0.56
CA GLU A 249 -2.35 15.38 -0.28
C GLU A 249 -3.09 15.88 -1.54
N ARG A 250 -2.40 15.94 -2.68
CA ARG A 250 -2.97 16.37 -3.98
C ARG A 250 -4.09 15.43 -4.44
N TYR A 251 -3.93 14.12 -4.23
CA TYR A 251 -4.95 13.16 -4.62
C TYR A 251 -6.21 13.27 -3.74
N ALA A 252 -6.05 13.43 -2.43
CA ALA A 252 -7.17 13.67 -1.53
C ALA A 252 -7.93 14.95 -1.89
N ALA A 253 -7.20 16.04 -2.18
CA ALA A 253 -7.80 17.29 -2.65
C ALA A 253 -8.57 17.12 -3.97
N LYS A 254 -8.02 16.33 -4.90
CA LYS A 254 -8.67 16.03 -6.19
C LYS A 254 -9.94 15.21 -6.01
N LEU A 255 -9.93 14.18 -5.13
CA LEU A 255 -11.13 13.41 -4.77
C LEU A 255 -12.21 14.30 -4.18
N ALA A 256 -11.85 15.15 -3.22
CA ALA A 256 -12.80 16.07 -2.60
C ALA A 256 -13.42 17.05 -3.62
N ALA A 257 -12.61 17.57 -4.54
CA ALA A 257 -13.09 18.48 -5.60
C ALA A 257 -14.05 17.78 -6.58
N ALA A 258 -13.91 16.47 -6.78
CA ALA A 258 -14.82 15.64 -7.57
C ALA A 258 -16.06 15.15 -6.79
N GLY A 259 -16.24 15.57 -5.53
CA GLY A 259 -17.36 15.15 -4.69
C GLY A 259 -17.25 13.72 -4.14
N VAL A 260 -16.09 13.08 -4.23
CA VAL A 260 -15.84 11.78 -3.62
C VAL A 260 -15.61 11.97 -2.12
N PRO A 261 -16.33 11.24 -1.23
CA PRO A 261 -16.07 11.28 0.20
C PRO A 261 -14.63 10.87 0.49
N VAL A 262 -13.84 11.74 1.12
CA VAL A 262 -12.45 11.46 1.43
C VAL A 262 -12.08 11.92 2.83
N ARG A 263 -11.37 11.05 3.57
CA ARG A 263 -10.70 11.40 4.83
C ARG A 263 -9.19 11.43 4.58
N LEU A 264 -8.57 12.58 4.76
CA LEU A 264 -7.12 12.73 4.74
C LEU A 264 -6.61 12.71 6.19
N ARG A 265 -5.61 11.87 6.46
CA ARG A 265 -4.93 11.79 7.75
C ARG A 265 -3.43 11.99 7.57
N GLU A 266 -2.89 13.03 8.17
CA GLU A 266 -1.46 13.28 8.20
C GLU A 266 -0.85 12.83 9.55
N PHE A 267 0.24 12.07 9.48
CA PHE A 267 1.07 11.66 10.61
C PHE A 267 2.37 12.51 10.60
N ASP A 268 2.30 13.69 11.22
CA ASP A 268 3.28 14.77 11.10
C ASP A 268 4.73 14.38 11.40
N GLY A 269 4.95 13.57 12.44
CA GLY A 269 6.28 13.24 12.95
C GLY A 269 6.88 11.97 12.37
N THR A 270 6.17 11.26 11.47
CA THR A 270 6.61 9.94 11.00
C THR A 270 7.22 9.96 9.60
N ILE A 271 7.71 8.79 9.18
CA ILE A 271 8.44 8.54 7.94
C ILE A 271 7.71 7.50 7.08
N HIS A 272 8.04 7.44 5.79
CA HIS A 272 7.37 6.64 4.78
C HIS A 272 7.01 5.20 5.18
N PRO A 273 7.95 4.33 5.63
CA PRO A 273 7.67 2.91 5.78
C PRO A 273 7.03 2.52 7.12
N PHE A 274 6.29 3.42 7.79
CA PHE A 274 5.75 3.20 9.13
C PHE A 274 4.83 1.97 9.24
N VAL A 275 4.18 1.56 8.14
CA VAL A 275 3.34 0.35 8.08
C VAL A 275 4.12 -0.93 8.43
N LEU A 276 5.41 -0.98 8.08
CA LEU A 276 6.29 -2.12 8.33
C LEU A 276 7.09 -2.00 9.64
N MET A 277 6.77 -1.04 10.50
CA MET A 277 7.58 -0.70 11.67
C MET A 277 6.76 -0.66 12.97
N ASP A 278 5.70 -1.44 13.07
CA ASP A 278 4.75 -1.44 14.19
C ASP A 278 5.33 -1.86 15.54
N GLY A 279 6.54 -2.44 15.55
CA GLY A 279 7.28 -2.77 16.76
C GLY A 279 8.07 -1.59 17.34
N VAL A 280 8.22 -0.50 16.58
CA VAL A 280 9.05 0.66 16.97
C VAL A 280 8.38 2.00 16.68
N LEU A 281 7.34 2.05 15.85
CA LEU A 281 6.52 3.22 15.54
C LEU A 281 5.06 2.94 15.91
N ASP A 282 4.43 3.85 16.62
CA ASP A 282 3.03 3.70 17.06
C ASP A 282 2.02 4.07 15.95
N GLU A 283 2.44 4.79 14.91
CA GLU A 283 1.56 5.36 13.89
C GLU A 283 0.75 4.31 13.15
N TYR A 284 1.31 3.13 12.88
CA TYR A 284 0.54 2.07 12.24
C TYR A 284 -0.63 1.60 13.13
N ARG A 285 -0.41 1.46 14.43
CA ARG A 285 -1.48 1.09 15.37
C ARG A 285 -2.55 2.18 15.50
N VAL A 286 -2.13 3.44 15.46
CA VAL A 286 -3.07 4.59 15.42
C VAL A 286 -3.89 4.55 14.14
N LEU A 287 -3.23 4.35 12.98
CA LEU A 287 -3.93 4.20 11.68
C LEU A 287 -4.95 3.08 11.72
N LEU A 288 -4.61 1.91 12.24
CA LEU A 288 -5.53 0.77 12.36
C LEU A 288 -6.77 1.11 13.19
N GLY A 289 -6.62 1.83 14.31
CA GLY A 289 -7.74 2.30 15.14
C GLY A 289 -8.65 3.30 14.40
N GLU A 290 -8.06 4.22 13.63
CA GLU A 290 -8.80 5.18 12.81
C GLU A 290 -9.52 4.50 11.64
N LEU A 291 -8.87 3.50 10.99
CA LEU A 291 -9.49 2.70 9.93
C LEU A 291 -10.67 1.89 10.45
N ARG A 292 -10.54 1.25 11.62
CA ARG A 292 -11.67 0.55 12.26
C ARG A 292 -12.89 1.45 12.42
N THR A 293 -12.66 2.66 12.90
CA THR A 293 -13.73 3.65 13.10
C THR A 293 -14.36 4.06 11.76
N TRP A 294 -13.53 4.44 10.80
CA TRP A 294 -13.98 4.91 9.49
C TRP A 294 -14.72 3.82 8.68
N LEU A 295 -14.22 2.59 8.68
CA LEU A 295 -14.87 1.46 8.02
C LEU A 295 -16.22 1.09 8.66
N GLY A 296 -16.39 1.38 9.95
CA GLY A 296 -17.66 1.21 10.66
C GLY A 296 -18.70 2.29 10.35
N GLU A 297 -18.29 3.38 9.70
CA GLU A 297 -19.17 4.49 9.27
C GLU A 297 -19.71 4.28 7.83
N LEU A 298 -19.12 3.38 7.04
CA LEU A 298 -19.50 3.05 5.65
C LEU A 298 -20.63 2.03 5.61
#